data_6473efdbbfae511794ad4b3e72486c29
#
_entry.id   6473efdbbfae511794ad4b3e72486c29
#
_cell.length_a   1.000
_cell.length_b   1.000
_cell.length_c   1.000
_cell.angle_alpha   90.00
_cell.angle_beta   90.00
_cell.angle_gamma   90.00
#
_symmetry.space_group_name_H-M   'P 1'
#
loop_
_entity.id
_entity.type
_entity.pdbx_description
1 polymer ?
#
loop_
_entity_poly.entity_id
_entity_poly.type
_entity_poly.pdbx_seq_one_letter_code
_entity_poly.pdbx_strand_id
1 'polypeptide(L)'
;MTAQLTKSKNKQYLLTTFLSVFLVGCVDTSRSFMEKAQQPLRYESEKYLSSPEENLYAEHNETLKEQYDLADPIDVAQKNNPETRIAWELAKKAAVDVGMVESTYLPVITATALSGYQRGTVKLPHNDLVDKIDVSNHVFIPAVTFQWLLFDFGKRESLANAAKHAALASDLNFNLLHQKVIHDVTTAYYTYGAAQKKNKITAESLARSKNVLYAVEQKKARGLATVLDVALAKQQVAQLEFQSVLAAGKEKDQYQLLLSSIGMSPLQSINIQYSDKDVLPDDIAPLTHERIRNALAQRPDVLSNYELMQAAMKTTQSVESDYFPKVYLAGAVAGGNSSLDVQGLPGINQSTSSSNILLGVSIPLYEGGIRQARMKNAQSDILIAQENLRKSQELAIREMSLTENALKSALEAHKAAKNLVETTQLSYTASVDFYHNGLGTVTEINAAEIALFTAELARIDAYTGSVIAAVDLAFSLGEIEKALPRYEQAKAK
;
A
#
# COMPACT_ATOMS: atom_id res chain seq x y z
N MET A 1 22.36 -58.87 -43.74
CA MET A 1 22.40 -57.40 -43.87
C MET A 1 21.11 -56.74 -43.31
N THR A 2 20.29 -57.43 -42.54
CA THR A 2 19.01 -56.91 -41.98
C THR A 2 18.98 -56.71 -40.46
N ALA A 3 20.06 -57.09 -39.72
CA ALA A 3 20.07 -56.95 -38.25
C ALA A 3 20.72 -55.69 -37.71
N GLN A 4 21.38 -54.87 -38.52
CA GLN A 4 21.99 -53.61 -38.09
C GLN A 4 21.08 -52.36 -38.22
N LEU A 5 20.04 -52.42 -39.04
CA LEU A 5 19.12 -51.31 -39.24
C LEU A 5 18.05 -51.17 -38.15
N THR A 6 17.73 -52.25 -37.43
CA THR A 6 16.76 -52.24 -36.34
C THR A 6 17.33 -51.68 -35.01
N LYS A 7 18.63 -51.76 -34.77
CA LYS A 7 19.28 -51.20 -33.56
C LYS A 7 19.42 -49.68 -33.57
N SER A 8 19.52 -49.10 -34.77
CA SER A 8 19.62 -47.63 -34.90
C SER A 8 18.28 -46.93 -34.70
N LYS A 9 17.17 -47.50 -35.18
CA LYS A 9 15.83 -46.92 -35.00
C LYS A 9 15.35 -46.96 -33.56
N ASN A 10 15.65 -48.02 -32.79
CA ASN A 10 15.25 -48.09 -31.38
C ASN A 10 16.01 -47.08 -30.47
N LYS A 11 17.23 -46.69 -30.81
CA LYS A 11 17.94 -45.64 -30.07
C LYS A 11 17.38 -44.25 -30.33
N GLN A 12 16.88 -43.96 -31.53
CA GLN A 12 16.23 -42.69 -31.83
C GLN A 12 14.86 -42.55 -31.17
N TYR A 13 14.06 -43.62 -31.12
CA TYR A 13 12.77 -43.61 -30.42
C TYR A 13 12.92 -43.54 -28.91
N LEU A 14 13.97 -44.10 -28.30
CA LEU A 14 14.24 -43.94 -26.88
C LEU A 14 14.67 -42.51 -26.50
N LEU A 15 15.42 -41.86 -27.38
CA LEU A 15 15.87 -40.46 -27.12
C LEU A 15 14.73 -39.45 -27.31
N THR A 16 13.83 -39.68 -28.28
CA THR A 16 12.67 -38.81 -28.50
C THR A 16 11.59 -39.02 -27.45
N THR A 17 11.35 -40.23 -26.96
CA THR A 17 10.42 -40.50 -25.84
C THR A 17 10.96 -39.98 -24.51
N PHE A 18 12.27 -40.02 -24.27
CA PHE A 18 12.85 -39.43 -23.04
C PHE A 18 12.79 -37.89 -23.04
N LEU A 19 12.97 -37.26 -24.19
CA LEU A 19 12.89 -35.78 -24.33
C LEU A 19 11.44 -35.30 -24.22
N SER A 20 10.46 -36.05 -24.70
CA SER A 20 9.03 -35.70 -24.61
C SER A 20 8.48 -35.86 -23.18
N VAL A 21 8.98 -36.80 -22.40
CA VAL A 21 8.55 -37.00 -20.99
C VAL A 21 9.11 -35.89 -20.08
N PHE A 22 10.32 -35.40 -20.36
CA PHE A 22 10.88 -34.25 -19.60
C PHE A 22 10.21 -32.92 -19.90
N LEU A 23 9.71 -32.67 -21.12
CA LEU A 23 9.02 -31.43 -21.48
C LEU A 23 7.58 -31.34 -20.92
N VAL A 24 6.94 -32.46 -20.66
CA VAL A 24 5.57 -32.50 -20.08
C VAL A 24 5.61 -32.35 -18.56
N GLY A 25 6.67 -32.80 -17.88
CA GLY A 25 6.79 -32.66 -16.41
C GLY A 25 7.14 -31.27 -15.90
N CYS A 26 7.78 -30.41 -16.72
CA CYS A 26 8.16 -29.06 -16.31
C CYS A 26 7.03 -28.02 -16.41
N VAL A 27 5.94 -28.35 -17.12
CA VAL A 27 4.83 -27.40 -17.30
C VAL A 27 3.86 -27.41 -16.11
N ASP A 28 3.78 -28.53 -15.37
CA ASP A 28 2.75 -28.69 -14.34
C ASP A 28 3.13 -28.16 -12.96
N THR A 29 4.42 -28.16 -12.61
CA THR A 29 4.87 -27.61 -11.31
C THR A 29 4.92 -26.08 -11.28
N SER A 30 5.18 -25.44 -12.41
CA SER A 30 5.07 -23.99 -12.52
C SER A 30 3.61 -23.50 -12.53
N ARG A 31 2.68 -24.30 -13.04
CA ARG A 31 1.24 -23.99 -13.01
C ARG A 31 0.65 -23.99 -11.61
N SER A 32 1.01 -24.91 -10.75
CA SER A 32 0.43 -24.97 -9.39
C SER A 32 0.89 -23.81 -8.49
N PHE A 33 2.09 -23.29 -8.70
CA PHE A 33 2.57 -22.07 -8.04
C PHE A 33 1.97 -20.80 -8.66
N MET A 34 1.83 -20.74 -9.98
CA MET A 34 1.15 -19.65 -10.66
C MET A 34 -0.36 -19.66 -10.45
N GLU A 35 -0.99 -20.83 -10.32
CA GLU A 35 -2.45 -20.96 -10.18
C GLU A 35 -2.94 -20.58 -8.78
N LYS A 36 -2.14 -20.76 -7.74
CA LYS A 36 -2.41 -20.18 -6.41
C LYS A 36 -2.13 -18.66 -6.33
N ALA A 37 -1.29 -18.14 -7.23
CA ALA A 37 -1.07 -16.70 -7.42
C ALA A 37 -1.98 -16.08 -8.51
N GLN A 38 -2.68 -16.91 -9.29
CA GLN A 38 -3.53 -16.53 -10.43
C GLN A 38 -5.01 -16.77 -10.17
N GLN A 39 -5.56 -16.31 -9.07
CA GLN A 39 -6.96 -15.89 -9.11
C GLN A 39 -7.03 -14.38 -9.02
N PRO A 40 -7.91 -13.78 -9.80
CA PRO A 40 -7.63 -13.32 -11.15
C PRO A 40 -7.82 -11.83 -11.21
N LEU A 41 -6.79 -11.11 -11.39
CA LEU A 41 -6.96 -9.83 -12.08
C LEU A 41 -6.35 -10.04 -13.46
N ARG A 42 -7.17 -10.54 -14.38
CA ARG A 42 -6.94 -10.35 -15.79
C ARG A 42 -7.03 -8.85 -16.06
N TYR A 43 -5.96 -8.17 -15.69
CA TYR A 43 -5.71 -6.81 -16.09
C TYR A 43 -5.32 -6.89 -17.56
N GLU A 44 -6.25 -6.59 -18.44
CA GLU A 44 -5.98 -6.37 -19.85
C GLU A 44 -5.13 -5.11 -19.93
N SER A 45 -3.81 -5.29 -19.85
CA SER A 45 -2.83 -4.20 -19.91
C SER A 45 -2.90 -3.40 -21.23
N GLU A 46 -3.41 -4.01 -22.30
CA GLU A 46 -3.61 -3.34 -23.60
C GLU A 46 -4.72 -2.27 -23.57
N LYS A 47 -5.71 -2.40 -22.70
CA LYS A 47 -6.83 -1.45 -22.63
C LYS A 47 -6.45 -0.14 -21.91
N TYR A 48 -5.41 -0.17 -21.09
CA TYR A 48 -4.92 1.02 -20.37
C TYR A 48 -4.00 1.92 -21.17
N LEU A 49 -3.39 1.39 -22.23
CA LEU A 49 -2.49 2.17 -23.12
C LEU A 49 -3.22 2.78 -24.31
N SER A 50 -4.44 2.33 -24.63
CA SER A 50 -5.15 2.76 -25.83
C SER A 50 -6.08 3.96 -25.64
N SER A 51 -6.51 4.30 -24.43
CA SER A 51 -7.21 5.56 -24.14
C SER A 51 -7.21 5.90 -22.65
N PRO A 52 -6.29 6.76 -22.21
CA PRO A 52 -6.23 7.21 -20.80
C PRO A 52 -7.52 7.89 -20.33
N GLU A 53 -8.27 8.52 -21.26
CA GLU A 53 -9.48 9.27 -20.94
C GLU A 53 -10.69 8.37 -20.65
N GLU A 54 -10.87 7.26 -21.36
CA GLU A 54 -12.01 6.36 -21.17
C GLU A 54 -11.96 5.57 -19.87
N ASN A 55 -10.75 5.29 -19.35
CA ASN A 55 -10.57 4.54 -18.12
C ASN A 55 -10.58 5.40 -16.84
N LEU A 56 -10.30 6.70 -16.95
CA LEU A 56 -10.46 7.65 -15.84
C LEU A 56 -11.93 7.84 -15.44
N TYR A 57 -12.86 7.53 -16.36
CA TYR A 57 -14.30 7.68 -16.20
C TYR A 57 -15.05 6.36 -16.27
N ALA A 58 -14.34 5.21 -16.26
CA ALA A 58 -15.01 3.92 -16.18
C ALA A 58 -15.90 3.91 -14.92
N GLU A 59 -17.19 4.00 -15.16
CA GLU A 59 -18.21 3.83 -14.14
C GLU A 59 -17.94 2.47 -13.47
N HIS A 60 -17.55 2.50 -12.20
CA HIS A 60 -17.67 1.32 -11.37
C HIS A 60 -19.17 1.06 -11.29
N ASN A 61 -19.67 0.13 -12.09
CA ASN A 61 -21.07 -0.30 -12.15
C ASN A 61 -21.48 -1.10 -10.90
N GLU A 62 -21.00 -0.70 -9.72
CA GLU A 62 -21.69 -1.10 -8.48
C GLU A 62 -22.98 -0.26 -8.42
N THR A 63 -24.11 -0.92 -8.24
CA THR A 63 -25.41 -0.27 -8.03
C THR A 63 -25.25 0.71 -6.87
N LEU A 64 -25.16 2.02 -7.20
CA LEU A 64 -25.04 3.08 -6.21
C LEU A 64 -26.27 2.98 -5.27
N LYS A 65 -26.03 2.92 -3.97
CA LYS A 65 -27.10 2.96 -2.98
C LYS A 65 -27.75 4.34 -3.03
N GLU A 66 -29.05 4.41 -2.73
CA GLU A 66 -29.76 5.70 -2.64
C GLU A 66 -29.24 6.59 -1.52
N GLN A 67 -28.71 5.98 -0.45
CA GLN A 67 -28.13 6.66 0.71
C GLN A 67 -26.95 5.87 1.26
N TYR A 68 -25.87 6.56 1.62
CA TYR A 68 -24.66 6.01 2.21
C TYR A 68 -24.56 6.45 3.68
N ASP A 69 -24.42 5.50 4.60
CA ASP A 69 -24.00 5.76 5.99
C ASP A 69 -22.47 5.58 6.12
N LEU A 70 -21.89 5.74 7.32
CA LEU A 70 -20.43 5.65 7.52
C LEU A 70 -19.82 4.30 7.09
N ALA A 71 -20.53 3.19 7.23
CA ALA A 71 -19.99 1.87 6.88
C ALA A 71 -19.83 1.69 5.36
N ASP A 72 -20.77 2.22 4.59
CA ASP A 72 -20.75 2.07 3.12
C ASP A 72 -19.54 2.72 2.45
N PRO A 73 -19.18 3.99 2.72
CA PRO A 73 -17.94 4.61 2.23
C PRO A 73 -16.69 3.82 2.59
N ILE A 74 -16.62 3.25 3.79
CA ILE A 74 -15.47 2.42 4.21
C ILE A 74 -15.38 1.16 3.35
N ASP A 75 -16.48 0.44 3.14
CA ASP A 75 -16.52 -0.78 2.32
C ASP A 75 -16.12 -0.50 0.86
N VAL A 76 -16.62 0.61 0.30
CA VAL A 76 -16.24 1.05 -1.06
C VAL A 76 -14.76 1.42 -1.13
N ALA A 77 -14.24 2.15 -0.14
CA ALA A 77 -12.84 2.55 -0.10
C ALA A 77 -11.89 1.34 -0.01
N GLN A 78 -12.22 0.35 0.80
CA GLN A 78 -11.40 -0.86 0.92
C GLN A 78 -11.25 -1.61 -0.40
N LYS A 79 -12.26 -1.57 -1.26
CA LYS A 79 -12.25 -2.21 -2.58
C LYS A 79 -11.59 -1.36 -3.67
N ASN A 80 -11.83 -0.05 -3.64
CA ASN A 80 -11.53 0.84 -4.77
C ASN A 80 -10.32 1.73 -4.55
N ASN A 81 -9.87 1.94 -3.29
CA ASN A 81 -8.76 2.84 -3.01
C ASN A 81 -7.44 2.29 -3.61
N PRO A 82 -6.74 3.06 -4.45
CA PRO A 82 -5.48 2.65 -5.06
C PRO A 82 -4.38 2.29 -4.05
N GLU A 83 -4.33 2.96 -2.86
CA GLU A 83 -3.33 2.66 -1.81
C GLU A 83 -3.50 1.23 -1.28
N THR A 84 -4.75 0.79 -1.05
CA THR A 84 -5.04 -0.59 -0.62
C THR A 84 -4.60 -1.60 -1.67
N ARG A 85 -4.83 -1.30 -2.94
CA ARG A 85 -4.41 -2.15 -4.07
C ARG A 85 -2.90 -2.26 -4.19
N ILE A 86 -2.21 -1.12 -4.09
CA ILE A 86 -0.73 -1.10 -4.10
C ILE A 86 -0.18 -1.95 -2.96
N ALA A 87 -0.71 -1.80 -1.75
CA ALA A 87 -0.27 -2.58 -0.60
C ALA A 87 -0.51 -4.08 -0.77
N TRP A 88 -1.65 -4.47 -1.33
CA TRP A 88 -1.96 -5.85 -1.68
C TRP A 88 -0.96 -6.44 -2.68
N GLU A 89 -0.65 -5.72 -3.76
CA GLU A 89 0.33 -6.19 -4.75
C GLU A 89 1.76 -6.25 -4.18
N LEU A 90 2.11 -5.37 -3.23
CA LEU A 90 3.39 -5.45 -2.52
C LEU A 90 3.46 -6.69 -1.61
N ALA A 91 2.39 -7.02 -0.88
CA ALA A 91 2.31 -8.23 -0.07
C ALA A 91 2.41 -9.49 -0.94
N LYS A 92 1.67 -9.52 -2.05
CA LYS A 92 1.73 -10.61 -3.04
C LYS A 92 3.13 -10.75 -3.66
N LYS A 93 3.78 -9.64 -4.01
CA LYS A 93 5.17 -9.65 -4.49
C LYS A 93 6.11 -10.26 -3.46
N ALA A 94 6.00 -9.86 -2.20
CA ALA A 94 6.83 -10.41 -1.14
C ALA A 94 6.61 -11.93 -0.94
N ALA A 95 5.38 -12.42 -1.09
CA ALA A 95 5.09 -13.85 -1.08
C ALA A 95 5.71 -14.59 -2.28
N VAL A 96 5.74 -13.98 -3.47
CA VAL A 96 6.43 -14.53 -4.65
C VAL A 96 7.95 -14.57 -4.43
N ASP A 97 8.51 -13.56 -3.76
CA ASP A 97 9.96 -13.51 -3.44
C ASP A 97 10.35 -14.70 -2.53
N VAL A 98 9.48 -15.15 -1.61
CA VAL A 98 9.69 -16.39 -0.85
C VAL A 98 9.81 -17.59 -1.79
N GLY A 99 8.89 -17.73 -2.76
CA GLY A 99 8.92 -18.80 -3.75
C GLY A 99 10.18 -18.78 -4.63
N MET A 100 10.69 -17.58 -4.97
CA MET A 100 11.97 -17.45 -5.69
C MET A 100 13.14 -17.97 -4.88
N VAL A 101 13.20 -17.69 -3.58
CA VAL A 101 14.26 -18.27 -2.72
C VAL A 101 14.09 -19.78 -2.57
N GLU A 102 12.88 -20.27 -2.38
CA GLU A 102 12.60 -21.71 -2.28
C GLU A 102 12.93 -22.45 -3.58
N SER A 103 12.80 -21.82 -4.74
CA SER A 103 13.20 -22.40 -6.03
C SER A 103 14.71 -22.73 -6.12
N THR A 104 15.55 -22.10 -5.30
CA THR A 104 16.99 -22.39 -5.25
C THR A 104 17.32 -23.79 -4.70
N TYR A 105 16.34 -24.45 -4.08
CA TYR A 105 16.47 -25.87 -3.68
C TYR A 105 16.36 -26.84 -4.87
N LEU A 106 15.83 -26.37 -6.01
CA LEU A 106 15.63 -27.19 -7.20
C LEU A 106 16.85 -27.09 -8.12
N PRO A 107 17.08 -28.10 -9.00
CA PRO A 107 18.13 -28.05 -9.99
C PRO A 107 17.83 -27.02 -11.08
N VAL A 108 18.89 -26.41 -11.59
CA VAL A 108 18.87 -25.56 -12.79
C VAL A 108 19.27 -26.39 -13.99
N ILE A 109 18.43 -26.45 -15.01
CA ILE A 109 18.66 -27.13 -16.27
C ILE A 109 18.69 -26.07 -17.37
N THR A 110 19.80 -26.02 -18.12
CA THR A 110 20.00 -25.03 -19.18
C THR A 110 20.35 -25.74 -20.49
N ALA A 111 19.63 -25.44 -21.55
CA ALA A 111 19.96 -25.86 -22.89
C ALA A 111 20.70 -24.72 -23.62
N THR A 112 21.85 -25.04 -24.21
CA THR A 112 22.66 -24.12 -24.98
C THR A 112 23.00 -24.72 -26.34
N ALA A 113 23.14 -23.88 -27.35
CA ALA A 113 23.67 -24.27 -28.65
C ALA A 113 24.72 -23.24 -29.06
N LEU A 114 25.94 -23.70 -29.27
CA LEU A 114 27.05 -22.88 -29.70
C LEU A 114 27.34 -23.20 -31.17
N SER A 115 27.36 -22.18 -32.03
CA SER A 115 27.80 -22.31 -33.41
C SER A 115 28.86 -21.26 -33.68
N GLY A 116 29.92 -21.67 -34.34
CA GLY A 116 31.03 -20.77 -34.63
C GLY A 116 31.86 -21.20 -35.85
N TYR A 117 32.51 -20.20 -36.46
CA TYR A 117 33.51 -20.37 -37.49
C TYR A 117 34.80 -19.73 -37.03
N GLN A 118 35.89 -20.50 -37.06
CA GLN A 118 37.22 -20.02 -36.70
C GLN A 118 38.15 -20.27 -37.88
N ARG A 119 38.89 -19.26 -38.29
CA ARG A 119 39.94 -19.34 -39.28
C ARG A 119 41.26 -18.87 -38.65
N GLY A 120 42.28 -19.64 -38.86
CA GLY A 120 43.62 -19.31 -38.37
C GLY A 120 44.68 -19.74 -39.39
N THR A 121 45.85 -19.16 -39.33
CA THR A 121 47.02 -19.54 -40.14
C THR A 121 48.07 -20.07 -39.19
N VAL A 122 48.50 -21.32 -39.38
CA VAL A 122 49.55 -21.96 -38.61
C VAL A 122 50.84 -21.88 -39.42
N LYS A 123 51.89 -21.30 -38.85
CA LYS A 123 53.27 -21.34 -39.43
C LYS A 123 53.92 -22.66 -39.03
N LEU A 124 54.41 -23.39 -39.98
CA LEU A 124 55.17 -24.61 -39.76
C LEU A 124 56.69 -24.29 -39.64
N PRO A 125 57.34 -24.55 -38.49
CA PRO A 125 58.73 -24.39 -38.35
C PRO A 125 59.47 -25.49 -39.10
N HIS A 126 60.46 -25.16 -39.88
CA HIS A 126 61.35 -26.08 -40.59
C HIS A 126 60.77 -26.80 -41.84
N ASN A 127 59.91 -26.19 -42.61
CA ASN A 127 59.46 -26.77 -43.87
C ASN A 127 59.55 -25.74 -45.00
N ASP A 128 60.64 -25.86 -45.80
CA ASP A 128 60.93 -24.91 -46.89
C ASP A 128 59.94 -24.97 -48.06
N LEU A 129 59.01 -25.92 -48.07
CA LEU A 129 57.98 -26.14 -49.11
C LEU A 129 56.66 -25.54 -48.80
N VAL A 130 56.28 -25.37 -47.48
CA VAL A 130 55.04 -24.79 -47.04
C VAL A 130 55.25 -24.00 -45.76
N ASP A 131 55.32 -22.67 -45.91
CA ASP A 131 55.62 -21.75 -44.79
C ASP A 131 54.39 -21.52 -43.92
N LYS A 132 53.19 -21.63 -44.47
CA LYS A 132 51.92 -21.36 -43.79
C LYS A 132 50.84 -22.33 -44.25
N ILE A 133 50.02 -22.80 -43.32
CA ILE A 133 48.81 -23.57 -43.58
C ILE A 133 47.61 -22.83 -43.04
N ASP A 134 46.61 -22.58 -43.88
CA ASP A 134 45.35 -22.04 -43.47
C ASP A 134 44.48 -23.18 -42.89
N VAL A 135 43.96 -22.98 -41.71
CA VAL A 135 43.10 -23.92 -41.00
C VAL A 135 41.78 -23.19 -40.74
N SER A 136 40.69 -23.79 -41.17
CA SER A 136 39.32 -23.33 -40.78
C SER A 136 38.59 -24.44 -40.07
N ASN A 137 37.81 -24.02 -39.07
CA ASN A 137 37.01 -24.92 -38.24
C ASN A 137 35.57 -24.37 -38.13
N HIS A 138 34.60 -25.17 -38.50
CA HIS A 138 33.19 -24.95 -38.20
C HIS A 138 32.77 -25.82 -37.04
N VAL A 139 32.15 -25.21 -36.04
CA VAL A 139 31.76 -25.91 -34.80
C VAL A 139 30.28 -25.65 -34.57
N PHE A 140 29.50 -26.73 -34.29
CA PHE A 140 28.18 -26.66 -33.76
C PHE A 140 28.01 -27.64 -32.58
N ILE A 141 27.77 -27.08 -31.37
CA ILE A 141 27.75 -27.83 -30.12
C ILE A 141 26.43 -27.50 -29.37
N PRO A 142 25.40 -28.29 -29.56
CA PRO A 142 24.26 -28.29 -28.64
C PRO A 142 24.66 -29.00 -27.33
N ALA A 143 24.24 -28.41 -26.19
CA ALA A 143 24.49 -28.96 -24.87
C ALA A 143 23.30 -28.73 -23.93
N VAL A 144 23.04 -29.68 -23.07
CA VAL A 144 22.15 -29.53 -21.91
C VAL A 144 23.01 -29.69 -20.66
N THR A 145 22.99 -28.66 -19.82
CA THR A 145 23.69 -28.67 -18.53
C THR A 145 22.68 -28.72 -17.39
N PHE A 146 23.08 -29.38 -16.32
CA PHE A 146 22.31 -29.55 -15.11
C PHE A 146 23.20 -29.15 -13.94
N GLN A 147 22.68 -28.29 -13.04
CA GLN A 147 23.38 -27.84 -11.84
C GLN A 147 22.42 -27.89 -10.66
N TRP A 148 22.82 -28.53 -9.57
CA TRP A 148 22.04 -28.63 -8.35
C TRP A 148 22.92 -28.43 -7.12
N LEU A 149 22.62 -27.42 -6.34
CA LEU A 149 23.24 -27.23 -5.05
C LEU A 149 22.59 -28.15 -4.04
N LEU A 150 23.28 -29.20 -3.60
CA LEU A 150 22.73 -30.21 -2.70
C LEU A 150 22.74 -29.73 -1.25
N PHE A 151 23.87 -29.15 -0.80
CA PHE A 151 24.07 -28.75 0.58
C PHE A 151 24.93 -27.47 0.68
N ASP A 152 24.54 -26.53 1.56
CA ASP A 152 25.15 -25.22 1.74
C ASP A 152 25.19 -24.74 3.20
N PHE A 153 25.13 -25.68 4.15
CA PHE A 153 25.19 -25.41 5.59
C PHE A 153 24.15 -24.38 6.07
N GLY A 154 22.92 -24.48 5.53
CA GLY A 154 21.79 -23.65 5.96
C GLY A 154 21.68 -22.28 5.32
N LYS A 155 22.51 -21.95 4.31
CA LYS A 155 22.44 -20.65 3.64
C LYS A 155 21.07 -20.39 3.02
N ARG A 156 20.56 -21.34 2.22
CA ARG A 156 19.25 -21.23 1.56
C ARG A 156 18.10 -21.23 2.57
N GLU A 157 18.21 -22.04 3.62
CA GLU A 157 17.24 -22.06 4.71
C GLU A 157 17.14 -20.71 5.41
N SER A 158 18.29 -20.11 5.75
CA SER A 158 18.34 -18.78 6.36
C SER A 158 17.79 -17.70 5.43
N LEU A 159 18.10 -17.75 4.13
CA LEU A 159 17.53 -16.83 3.13
C LEU A 159 16.01 -17.02 2.98
N ALA A 160 15.51 -18.27 2.94
CA ALA A 160 14.09 -18.53 2.86
C ALA A 160 13.34 -18.04 4.10
N ASN A 161 13.92 -18.23 5.29
CA ASN A 161 13.37 -17.70 6.52
C ASN A 161 13.42 -16.16 6.55
N ALA A 162 14.49 -15.52 6.05
CA ALA A 162 14.56 -14.08 5.90
C ALA A 162 13.45 -13.56 4.96
N ALA A 163 13.26 -14.19 3.82
CA ALA A 163 12.19 -13.85 2.88
C ALA A 163 10.79 -14.03 3.51
N LYS A 164 10.55 -15.09 4.30
CA LYS A 164 9.30 -15.31 5.03
C LYS A 164 9.01 -14.19 6.02
N HIS A 165 10.00 -13.77 6.81
CA HIS A 165 9.84 -12.63 7.72
C HIS A 165 9.59 -11.32 6.95
N ALA A 166 10.26 -11.10 5.82
CA ALA A 166 10.01 -9.94 4.96
C ALA A 166 8.58 -9.96 4.36
N ALA A 167 8.07 -11.13 3.99
CA ALA A 167 6.70 -11.29 3.51
C ALA A 167 5.68 -11.00 4.63
N LEU A 168 5.90 -11.51 5.86
CA LEU A 168 5.06 -11.19 7.02
C LEU A 168 5.07 -9.69 7.32
N ALA A 169 6.22 -9.01 7.21
CA ALA A 169 6.29 -7.56 7.37
C ALA A 169 5.46 -6.82 6.31
N SER A 170 5.43 -7.32 5.08
CA SER A 170 4.63 -6.75 3.99
C SER A 170 3.12 -6.97 4.21
N ASP A 171 2.71 -8.12 4.72
CA ASP A 171 1.31 -8.39 5.11
C ASP A 171 0.85 -7.48 6.26
N LEU A 172 1.73 -7.23 7.24
CA LEU A 172 1.45 -6.29 8.32
C LEU A 172 1.33 -4.84 7.81
N ASN A 173 2.14 -4.45 6.83
CA ASN A 173 2.00 -3.15 6.18
C ASN A 173 0.70 -3.03 5.38
N PHE A 174 0.24 -4.11 4.74
CA PHE A 174 -1.09 -4.14 4.13
C PHE A 174 -2.19 -3.89 5.19
N ASN A 175 -2.13 -4.57 6.33
CA ASN A 175 -3.08 -4.36 7.43
C ASN A 175 -3.03 -2.92 7.97
N LEU A 176 -1.84 -2.33 8.09
CA LEU A 176 -1.70 -0.92 8.48
C LEU A 176 -2.41 0.02 7.51
N LEU A 177 -2.21 -0.18 6.20
CA LEU A 177 -2.86 0.65 5.17
C LEU A 177 -4.37 0.44 5.14
N HIS A 178 -4.83 -0.77 5.38
CA HIS A 178 -6.25 -1.06 5.54
C HIS A 178 -6.87 -0.27 6.71
N GLN A 179 -6.23 -0.28 7.88
CA GLN A 179 -6.65 0.52 9.04
C GLN A 179 -6.58 2.02 8.77
N LYS A 180 -5.55 2.48 8.05
CA LYS A 180 -5.39 3.88 7.64
C LYS A 180 -6.53 4.33 6.72
N VAL A 181 -6.93 3.54 5.75
CA VAL A 181 -8.07 3.86 4.86
C VAL A 181 -9.37 4.00 5.68
N ILE A 182 -9.62 3.12 6.65
CA ILE A 182 -10.76 3.25 7.56
C ILE A 182 -10.72 4.58 8.31
N HIS A 183 -9.55 4.93 8.86
CA HIS A 183 -9.31 6.19 9.58
C HIS A 183 -9.57 7.41 8.68
N ASP A 184 -8.96 7.44 7.50
CA ASP A 184 -9.01 8.59 6.59
C ASP A 184 -10.43 8.81 6.04
N VAL A 185 -11.15 7.74 5.68
CA VAL A 185 -12.55 7.82 5.25
C VAL A 185 -13.45 8.30 6.39
N THR A 186 -13.26 7.77 7.59
CA THR A 186 -14.04 8.17 8.78
C THR A 186 -13.83 9.65 9.09
N THR A 187 -12.60 10.11 9.08
CA THR A 187 -12.25 11.53 9.29
C THR A 187 -12.83 12.42 8.21
N ALA A 188 -12.77 12.02 6.94
CA ALA A 188 -13.36 12.75 5.82
C ALA A 188 -14.88 12.82 5.93
N TYR A 189 -15.54 11.72 6.33
CA TYR A 189 -17.00 11.67 6.54
C TYR A 189 -17.46 12.66 7.61
N TYR A 190 -16.84 12.68 8.79
CA TYR A 190 -17.21 13.62 9.85
C TYR A 190 -16.85 15.07 9.51
N THR A 191 -15.77 15.29 8.79
CA THR A 191 -15.38 16.63 8.32
C THR A 191 -16.36 17.17 7.27
N TYR A 192 -16.83 16.32 6.35
CA TYR A 192 -17.88 16.68 5.41
C TYR A 192 -19.21 16.98 6.12
N GLY A 193 -19.64 16.13 7.05
CA GLY A 193 -20.83 16.34 7.85
C GLY A 193 -20.79 17.65 8.66
N ALA A 194 -19.62 17.98 9.21
CA ALA A 194 -19.42 19.28 9.87
C ALA A 194 -19.60 20.45 8.92
N ALA A 195 -19.01 20.38 7.70
CA ALA A 195 -19.16 21.43 6.69
C ALA A 195 -20.62 21.61 6.25
N GLN A 196 -21.36 20.51 6.07
CA GLN A 196 -22.78 20.52 5.75
C GLN A 196 -23.61 21.21 6.85
N LYS A 197 -23.37 20.88 8.13
CA LYS A 197 -24.04 21.54 9.24
C LYS A 197 -23.69 23.00 9.37
N LYS A 198 -22.41 23.37 9.18
CA LYS A 198 -21.97 24.77 9.20
C LYS A 198 -22.64 25.60 8.09
N ASN A 199 -22.77 25.04 6.88
CA ASN A 199 -23.51 25.69 5.79
C ASN A 199 -24.98 25.92 6.18
N LYS A 200 -25.63 24.91 6.75
CA LYS A 200 -27.01 25.03 7.25
C LYS A 200 -27.15 26.11 8.32
N ILE A 201 -26.31 26.12 9.35
CA ILE A 201 -26.33 27.15 10.42
C ILE A 201 -26.08 28.55 9.85
N THR A 202 -25.16 28.68 8.90
CA THR A 202 -24.90 29.98 8.25
C THR A 202 -26.12 30.46 7.49
N ALA A 203 -26.85 29.58 6.80
CA ALA A 203 -28.10 29.93 6.12
C ALA A 203 -29.22 30.33 7.12
N GLU A 204 -29.31 29.64 8.25
CA GLU A 204 -30.25 29.97 9.33
C GLU A 204 -29.96 31.32 9.97
N SER A 205 -28.66 31.61 10.26
CA SER A 205 -28.19 32.90 10.77
C SER A 205 -28.47 34.02 9.78
N LEU A 206 -28.22 33.79 8.49
CA LEU A 206 -28.59 34.76 7.44
C LEU A 206 -30.09 35.06 7.40
N ALA A 207 -30.93 34.03 7.54
CA ALA A 207 -32.39 34.20 7.59
C ALA A 207 -32.81 35.00 8.82
N ARG A 208 -32.24 34.71 10.02
CA ARG A 208 -32.47 35.51 11.24
C ARG A 208 -32.09 36.96 11.03
N SER A 209 -30.93 37.27 10.46
CA SER A 209 -30.49 38.66 10.22
C SER A 209 -31.33 39.36 9.17
N LYS A 210 -31.82 38.69 8.13
CA LYS A 210 -32.77 39.27 7.18
C LYS A 210 -34.11 39.63 7.84
N ASN A 211 -34.59 38.84 8.79
CA ASN A 211 -35.77 39.16 9.56
C ASN A 211 -35.58 40.39 10.46
N VAL A 212 -34.40 40.50 11.09
CA VAL A 212 -34.02 41.72 11.86
C VAL A 212 -34.00 42.93 10.96
N LEU A 213 -33.34 42.87 9.80
CA LEU A 213 -33.28 43.98 8.83
C LEU A 213 -34.71 44.41 8.44
N TYR A 214 -35.59 43.46 8.10
CA TYR A 214 -36.98 43.78 7.76
C TYR A 214 -37.68 44.50 8.91
N ALA A 215 -37.53 44.07 10.14
CA ALA A 215 -38.16 44.72 11.32
C ALA A 215 -37.62 46.14 11.53
N VAL A 216 -36.31 46.36 11.34
CA VAL A 216 -35.67 47.68 11.43
C VAL A 216 -36.18 48.63 10.34
N GLU A 217 -36.33 48.15 9.09
CA GLU A 217 -36.85 48.94 7.97
C GLU A 217 -38.32 49.36 8.22
N GLN A 218 -39.15 48.46 8.80
CA GLN A 218 -40.52 48.76 9.17
C GLN A 218 -40.61 49.83 10.30
N LYS A 219 -39.70 49.75 11.30
CA LYS A 219 -39.61 50.78 12.36
C LYS A 219 -39.15 52.13 11.80
N LYS A 220 -38.18 52.13 10.87
CA LYS A 220 -37.73 53.36 10.19
C LYS A 220 -38.85 54.02 9.42
N ALA A 221 -39.66 53.26 8.67
CA ALA A 221 -40.82 53.79 7.93
C ALA A 221 -41.86 54.45 8.85
N ARG A 222 -41.93 54.09 10.14
CA ARG A 222 -42.75 54.68 11.17
C ARG A 222 -42.04 55.79 11.98
N GLY A 223 -40.80 56.16 11.64
CA GLY A 223 -39.98 57.13 12.36
C GLY A 223 -39.39 56.65 13.69
N LEU A 224 -39.40 55.32 13.96
CA LEU A 224 -38.97 54.68 15.21
C LEU A 224 -37.56 54.08 15.12
N ALA A 225 -36.86 54.21 13.99
CA ALA A 225 -35.48 53.78 13.80
C ALA A 225 -34.72 54.78 12.90
N THR A 226 -33.40 54.84 13.05
CA THR A 226 -32.54 55.78 12.34
C THR A 226 -32.04 55.16 11.02
N VAL A 227 -31.41 55.98 10.17
CA VAL A 227 -30.68 55.54 8.98
C VAL A 227 -29.48 54.66 9.38
N LEU A 228 -28.85 54.96 10.53
CA LEU A 228 -27.73 54.18 11.06
C LEU A 228 -28.19 52.76 11.45
N ASP A 229 -29.34 52.61 12.08
CA ASP A 229 -29.87 51.28 12.46
C ASP A 229 -30.06 50.40 11.23
N VAL A 230 -30.62 50.95 10.14
CA VAL A 230 -30.78 50.23 8.87
C VAL A 230 -29.44 49.86 8.26
N ALA A 231 -28.46 50.80 8.31
CA ALA A 231 -27.13 50.55 7.78
C ALA A 231 -26.41 49.40 8.54
N LEU A 232 -26.51 49.38 9.88
CA LEU A 232 -25.96 48.31 10.72
C LEU A 232 -26.62 46.95 10.46
N ALA A 233 -27.94 46.90 10.29
CA ALA A 233 -28.64 45.67 9.95
C ALA A 233 -28.27 45.18 8.53
N LYS A 234 -28.12 46.07 7.54
CA LYS A 234 -27.66 45.73 6.20
C LYS A 234 -26.22 45.22 6.19
N GLN A 235 -25.36 45.82 6.99
CA GLN A 235 -23.96 45.34 7.16
C GLN A 235 -23.94 43.90 7.65
N GLN A 236 -24.76 43.57 8.67
CA GLN A 236 -24.82 42.19 9.21
C GLN A 236 -25.32 41.20 8.17
N VAL A 237 -26.37 41.55 7.41
CA VAL A 237 -26.86 40.67 6.31
C VAL A 237 -25.76 40.48 5.25
N ALA A 238 -25.10 41.52 4.79
CA ALA A 238 -24.01 41.42 3.80
C ALA A 238 -22.85 40.54 4.31
N GLN A 239 -22.49 40.66 5.60
CA GLN A 239 -21.47 39.81 6.23
C GLN A 239 -21.86 38.33 6.20
N LEU A 240 -23.11 38.03 6.53
CA LEU A 240 -23.61 36.63 6.53
C LEU A 240 -23.84 36.07 5.11
N GLU A 241 -24.18 36.92 4.14
CA GLU A 241 -24.22 36.51 2.73
C GLU A 241 -22.83 36.11 2.24
N PHE A 242 -21.79 36.90 2.59
CA PHE A 242 -20.41 36.50 2.29
C PHE A 242 -20.02 35.18 2.96
N GLN A 243 -20.33 35.01 4.25
CA GLN A 243 -20.06 33.76 4.98
C GLN A 243 -20.80 32.56 4.38
N SER A 244 -22.04 32.75 3.91
CA SER A 244 -22.84 31.69 3.27
C SER A 244 -22.21 31.19 1.98
N VAL A 245 -21.66 32.08 1.15
CA VAL A 245 -20.93 31.68 -0.06
C VAL A 245 -19.70 30.85 0.29
N LEU A 246 -18.93 31.28 1.31
CA LEU A 246 -17.74 30.54 1.76
C LEU A 246 -18.11 29.17 2.36
N ALA A 247 -19.16 29.10 3.17
CA ALA A 247 -19.62 27.84 3.78
C ALA A 247 -20.09 26.84 2.72
N ALA A 248 -20.85 27.31 1.71
CA ALA A 248 -21.28 26.47 0.60
C ALA A 248 -20.11 25.97 -0.27
N GLY A 249 -19.10 26.82 -0.48
CA GLY A 249 -17.84 26.41 -1.15
C GLY A 249 -17.12 25.34 -0.35
N LYS A 250 -16.95 25.56 0.96
CA LYS A 250 -16.28 24.60 1.85
C LYS A 250 -16.97 23.25 1.93
N GLU A 251 -18.31 23.22 1.94
CA GLU A 251 -19.07 21.95 1.89
C GLU A 251 -18.75 21.15 0.62
N LYS A 252 -18.72 21.81 -0.55
CA LYS A 252 -18.35 21.19 -1.82
C LYS A 252 -16.91 20.65 -1.80
N ASP A 253 -15.98 21.41 -1.25
CA ASP A 253 -14.57 20.98 -1.13
C ASP A 253 -14.46 19.72 -0.25
N GLN A 254 -15.13 19.70 0.91
CA GLN A 254 -15.10 18.54 1.81
C GLN A 254 -15.79 17.31 1.19
N TYR A 255 -16.84 17.51 0.40
CA TYR A 255 -17.45 16.45 -0.37
C TYR A 255 -16.48 15.81 -1.36
N GLN A 256 -15.72 16.62 -2.09
CA GLN A 256 -14.70 16.12 -3.02
C GLN A 256 -13.56 15.38 -2.29
N LEU A 257 -13.13 15.86 -1.13
CA LEU A 257 -12.15 15.18 -0.31
C LEU A 257 -12.65 13.81 0.19
N LEU A 258 -13.91 13.72 0.56
CA LEU A 258 -14.54 12.45 0.94
C LEU A 258 -14.59 11.49 -0.25
N LEU A 259 -15.03 11.93 -1.44
CA LEU A 259 -15.00 11.09 -2.65
C LEU A 259 -13.58 10.59 -2.96
N SER A 260 -12.58 11.46 -2.83
CA SER A 260 -11.18 11.09 -3.03
C SER A 260 -10.71 10.03 -2.02
N SER A 261 -11.08 10.15 -0.73
CA SER A 261 -10.71 9.16 0.29
C SER A 261 -11.33 7.78 0.06
N ILE A 262 -12.51 7.74 -0.57
CA ILE A 262 -13.22 6.52 -0.95
C ILE A 262 -12.62 5.90 -2.24
N GLY A 263 -11.84 6.67 -3.00
CA GLY A 263 -11.33 6.25 -4.31
C GLY A 263 -12.37 6.36 -5.43
N MET A 264 -13.36 7.24 -5.27
CA MET A 264 -14.39 7.51 -6.28
C MET A 264 -14.02 8.73 -7.16
N SER A 265 -14.51 8.71 -8.40
CA SER A 265 -14.33 9.85 -9.31
C SER A 265 -15.03 11.11 -8.80
N PRO A 266 -14.40 12.30 -8.92
CA PRO A 266 -15.04 13.58 -8.59
C PRO A 266 -16.33 13.89 -9.38
N LEU A 267 -16.56 13.18 -10.49
CA LEU A 267 -17.74 13.33 -11.35
C LEU A 267 -18.93 12.49 -10.88
N GLN A 268 -18.71 11.54 -9.98
CA GLN A 268 -19.76 10.73 -9.38
C GLN A 268 -20.43 11.51 -8.25
N SER A 269 -21.76 11.39 -8.13
CA SER A 269 -22.51 11.97 -7.03
C SER A 269 -23.13 10.86 -6.20
N ILE A 270 -22.81 10.83 -4.91
CA ILE A 270 -23.44 9.94 -3.92
C ILE A 270 -24.16 10.78 -2.88
N ASN A 271 -25.29 10.29 -2.40
CA ASN A 271 -26.02 10.95 -1.33
C ASN A 271 -25.56 10.39 0.02
N ILE A 272 -24.83 11.22 0.78
CA ILE A 272 -24.28 10.84 2.08
C ILE A 272 -25.18 11.36 3.17
N GLN A 273 -25.73 10.45 3.96
CA GLN A 273 -26.55 10.79 5.12
C GLN A 273 -25.64 10.92 6.35
N TYR A 274 -25.32 12.17 6.71
CA TYR A 274 -24.61 12.45 7.94
C TYR A 274 -25.50 12.29 9.17
N SER A 275 -25.04 11.50 10.14
CA SER A 275 -25.71 11.34 11.44
C SER A 275 -24.82 11.91 12.55
N ASP A 276 -25.39 12.74 13.42
CA ASP A 276 -24.73 13.26 14.64
C ASP A 276 -25.20 12.56 15.92
N LYS A 277 -25.73 11.36 15.78
CA LYS A 277 -26.27 10.57 16.89
C LYS A 277 -25.24 9.72 17.62
N ASP A 278 -23.96 9.84 17.25
CA ASP A 278 -22.91 9.10 17.92
C ASP A 278 -22.74 9.64 19.34
N VAL A 279 -22.88 8.74 20.30
CA VAL A 279 -22.73 9.06 21.71
C VAL A 279 -21.24 9.16 22.02
N LEU A 280 -20.79 10.37 22.31
CA LEU A 280 -19.44 10.57 22.80
C LEU A 280 -19.27 9.97 24.20
N PRO A 281 -18.12 9.34 24.51
CA PRO A 281 -17.87 8.82 25.86
C PRO A 281 -17.76 9.99 26.86
N ASP A 282 -18.35 9.82 28.03
CA ASP A 282 -18.26 10.82 29.11
C ASP A 282 -16.86 10.85 29.75
N ASP A 283 -16.15 9.72 29.71
CA ASP A 283 -14.81 9.57 30.27
C ASP A 283 -13.97 8.59 29.44
N ILE A 284 -12.64 8.75 29.50
CA ILE A 284 -11.69 7.94 28.76
C ILE A 284 -10.86 7.14 29.76
N ALA A 285 -10.77 5.82 29.54
CA ALA A 285 -9.86 4.98 30.31
C ALA A 285 -8.40 5.44 30.11
N PRO A 286 -7.66 5.73 31.19
CA PRO A 286 -6.31 6.28 31.09
C PRO A 286 -5.35 5.30 30.39
N LEU A 287 -4.34 5.85 29.72
CA LEU A 287 -3.22 5.09 29.15
C LEU A 287 -2.33 4.55 30.28
N THR A 288 -2.59 3.31 30.71
CA THR A 288 -1.73 2.59 31.64
C THR A 288 -0.55 1.94 30.88
N HIS A 289 0.52 1.60 31.59
CA HIS A 289 1.65 0.85 31.00
C HIS A 289 1.21 -0.48 30.38
N GLU A 290 0.22 -1.14 30.95
CA GLU A 290 -0.35 -2.38 30.43
C GLU A 290 -1.08 -2.14 29.09
N ARG A 291 -1.92 -1.09 29.03
CA ARG A 291 -2.65 -0.72 27.81
C ARG A 291 -1.69 -0.34 26.67
N ILE A 292 -0.64 0.43 26.97
CA ILE A 292 0.41 0.76 26.00
C ILE A 292 1.10 -0.51 25.47
N ARG A 293 1.48 -1.43 26.37
CA ARG A 293 2.12 -2.70 25.97
C ARG A 293 1.22 -3.53 25.06
N ASN A 294 -0.05 -3.64 25.42
CA ASN A 294 -1.03 -4.39 24.62
C ASN A 294 -1.25 -3.74 23.24
N ALA A 295 -1.30 -2.41 23.18
CA ALA A 295 -1.40 -1.67 21.92
C ALA A 295 -0.18 -1.90 21.04
N LEU A 296 1.05 -1.78 21.59
CA LEU A 296 2.28 -2.05 20.83
C LEU A 296 2.33 -3.47 20.26
N ALA A 297 1.77 -4.45 20.97
CA ALA A 297 1.70 -5.84 20.53
C ALA A 297 0.64 -6.09 19.41
N GLN A 298 -0.26 -5.14 19.16
CA GLN A 298 -1.30 -5.24 18.15
C GLN A 298 -1.06 -4.32 16.95
N ARG A 299 -0.20 -3.30 17.09
CA ARG A 299 0.07 -2.33 16.03
C ARG A 299 0.85 -2.93 14.86
N PRO A 300 0.30 -2.89 13.63
CA PRO A 300 0.95 -3.50 12.47
C PRO A 300 2.29 -2.85 12.10
N ASP A 301 2.47 -1.54 12.32
CA ASP A 301 3.72 -0.82 12.05
C ASP A 301 4.87 -1.26 12.96
N VAL A 302 4.59 -1.52 14.24
CA VAL A 302 5.57 -2.04 15.21
C VAL A 302 5.91 -3.49 14.88
N LEU A 303 4.89 -4.32 14.63
CA LEU A 303 5.07 -5.72 14.28
C LEU A 303 5.82 -5.90 12.94
N SER A 304 5.56 -5.06 11.94
CA SER A 304 6.29 -5.06 10.68
C SER A 304 7.78 -4.80 10.89
N ASN A 305 8.14 -3.78 11.70
CA ASN A 305 9.55 -3.51 12.04
C ASN A 305 10.19 -4.65 12.84
N TYR A 306 9.44 -5.35 13.70
CA TYR A 306 9.92 -6.54 14.38
C TYR A 306 10.23 -7.68 13.39
N GLU A 307 9.36 -7.94 12.44
CA GLU A 307 9.58 -8.96 11.40
C GLU A 307 10.76 -8.60 10.48
N LEU A 308 10.94 -7.32 10.13
CA LEU A 308 12.13 -6.86 9.39
C LEU A 308 13.43 -7.06 10.18
N MET A 309 13.41 -6.88 11.49
CA MET A 309 14.55 -7.19 12.35
C MET A 309 14.85 -8.70 12.33
N GLN A 310 13.83 -9.57 12.41
CA GLN A 310 14.01 -11.02 12.27
C GLN A 310 14.59 -11.38 10.89
N ALA A 311 14.11 -10.74 9.81
CA ALA A 311 14.65 -10.94 8.46
C ALA A 311 16.15 -10.60 8.39
N ALA A 312 16.57 -9.47 8.99
CA ALA A 312 17.98 -9.07 9.05
C ALA A 312 18.84 -10.09 9.83
N MET A 313 18.32 -10.63 10.93
CA MET A 313 19.01 -11.69 11.71
C MET A 313 19.19 -12.96 10.86
N LYS A 314 18.15 -13.38 10.13
CA LYS A 314 18.21 -14.55 9.24
C LYS A 314 19.14 -14.31 8.05
N THR A 315 19.15 -13.11 7.48
CA THR A 315 20.10 -12.73 6.43
C THR A 315 21.53 -12.83 6.94
N THR A 316 21.83 -12.39 8.16
CA THR A 316 23.16 -12.53 8.77
C THR A 316 23.58 -13.99 8.92
N GLN A 317 22.67 -14.87 9.37
CA GLN A 317 22.92 -16.32 9.42
C GLN A 317 23.25 -16.90 8.04
N SER A 318 22.61 -16.40 6.98
CA SER A 318 22.93 -16.78 5.60
C SER A 318 24.35 -16.35 5.20
N VAL A 319 24.79 -15.16 5.62
CA VAL A 319 26.17 -14.67 5.38
C VAL A 319 27.19 -15.48 6.16
N GLU A 320 26.89 -15.92 7.37
CA GLU A 320 27.71 -16.86 8.16
C GLU A 320 27.93 -18.16 7.40
N SER A 321 26.91 -18.66 6.74
CA SER A 321 26.98 -19.89 5.95
C SER A 321 27.94 -19.81 4.76
N ASP A 322 28.36 -18.61 4.30
CA ASP A 322 29.35 -18.44 3.24
C ASP A 322 30.78 -18.85 3.66
N TYR A 323 31.02 -19.05 4.95
CA TYR A 323 32.32 -19.58 5.44
C TYR A 323 32.42 -21.09 5.33
N PHE A 324 31.32 -21.80 5.07
CA PHE A 324 31.27 -23.25 5.03
C PHE A 324 31.33 -23.79 3.60
N PRO A 325 31.69 -25.11 3.44
CA PRO A 325 31.72 -25.76 2.14
C PRO A 325 30.34 -25.80 1.48
N LYS A 326 30.33 -25.84 0.14
CA LYS A 326 29.11 -26.08 -0.65
C LYS A 326 29.25 -27.39 -1.41
N VAL A 327 28.25 -28.25 -1.35
CA VAL A 327 28.18 -29.52 -2.09
C VAL A 327 27.23 -29.37 -3.25
N TYR A 328 27.67 -29.64 -4.45
CA TYR A 328 26.86 -29.52 -5.66
C TYR A 328 26.96 -30.75 -6.56
N LEU A 329 25.91 -31.02 -7.28
CA LEU A 329 25.85 -31.98 -8.37
C LEU A 329 25.76 -31.21 -9.68
N ALA A 330 26.61 -31.56 -10.62
CA ALA A 330 26.60 -30.97 -11.96
C ALA A 330 26.65 -32.08 -13.01
N GLY A 331 26.02 -31.85 -14.13
CA GLY A 331 26.08 -32.78 -15.25
C GLY A 331 25.92 -32.04 -16.57
N ALA A 332 26.40 -32.66 -17.62
CA ALA A 332 26.25 -32.15 -18.96
C ALA A 332 26.09 -33.29 -19.96
N VAL A 333 25.24 -33.07 -20.94
CA VAL A 333 25.16 -33.87 -22.15
C VAL A 333 25.37 -32.92 -23.31
N ALA A 334 26.40 -33.15 -24.09
CA ALA A 334 26.73 -32.33 -25.26
C ALA A 334 26.95 -33.22 -26.48
N GLY A 335 26.52 -32.77 -27.61
CA GLY A 335 26.80 -33.40 -28.90
C GLY A 335 27.29 -32.30 -29.85
N GLY A 336 28.11 -32.64 -30.81
CA GLY A 336 28.56 -31.61 -31.74
C GLY A 336 29.18 -32.18 -33.00
N ASN A 337 29.16 -31.36 -34.03
CA ASN A 337 29.84 -31.61 -35.27
C ASN A 337 30.90 -30.50 -35.46
N SER A 338 32.11 -30.91 -35.75
CA SER A 338 33.16 -29.98 -36.19
C SER A 338 33.68 -30.39 -37.54
N SER A 339 33.86 -29.45 -38.44
CA SER A 339 34.59 -29.67 -39.68
C SER A 339 35.88 -28.88 -39.64
N LEU A 340 36.97 -29.61 -39.80
CA LEU A 340 38.32 -29.04 -39.86
C LEU A 340 38.78 -29.11 -41.32
N ASP A 341 38.96 -27.97 -41.95
CA ASP A 341 39.52 -27.85 -43.27
C ASP A 341 40.94 -27.30 -43.16
N VAL A 342 41.89 -28.05 -43.67
CA VAL A 342 43.30 -27.70 -43.72
C VAL A 342 43.71 -27.59 -45.16
N GLN A 343 44.33 -26.50 -45.53
CA GLN A 343 44.74 -26.24 -46.92
C GLN A 343 45.60 -27.38 -47.47
N GLY A 344 45.17 -28.01 -48.56
CA GLY A 344 45.85 -29.10 -49.19
C GLY A 344 45.58 -30.51 -48.66
N LEU A 345 44.68 -30.65 -47.71
CA LEU A 345 44.21 -31.95 -47.14
C LEU A 345 42.70 -32.12 -47.30
N PRO A 346 42.21 -33.36 -47.41
CA PRO A 346 40.75 -33.59 -47.32
C PRO A 346 40.18 -33.07 -46.03
N GLY A 347 39.02 -32.39 -46.08
CA GLY A 347 38.29 -31.90 -44.88
C GLY A 347 37.97 -33.04 -43.90
N ILE A 348 38.22 -32.84 -42.62
CA ILE A 348 37.96 -33.80 -41.56
C ILE A 348 36.66 -33.42 -40.85
N ASN A 349 35.63 -34.23 -41.03
CA ASN A 349 34.37 -34.06 -40.26
C ASN A 349 34.40 -34.96 -39.03
N GLN A 350 34.28 -34.38 -37.84
CA GLN A 350 34.27 -35.07 -36.58
C GLN A 350 32.95 -34.83 -35.87
N SER A 351 32.26 -35.91 -35.48
CA SER A 351 31.12 -35.79 -34.57
C SER A 351 31.54 -36.27 -33.17
N THR A 352 31.23 -35.47 -32.17
CA THR A 352 31.58 -35.75 -30.77
C THR A 352 30.30 -35.81 -29.94
N SER A 353 30.22 -36.73 -29.02
CA SER A 353 29.21 -36.79 -27.98
C SER A 353 29.88 -36.98 -26.63
N SER A 354 29.44 -36.25 -25.62
CA SER A 354 29.91 -36.38 -24.26
C SER A 354 28.77 -36.34 -23.26
N SER A 355 28.91 -37.08 -22.19
CA SER A 355 27.99 -37.02 -21.04
C SER A 355 28.83 -37.20 -19.78
N ASN A 356 28.52 -36.36 -18.77
CA ASN A 356 29.14 -36.47 -17.47
C ASN A 356 28.16 -36.15 -16.34
N ILE A 357 28.43 -36.68 -15.16
CA ILE A 357 27.81 -36.30 -13.88
C ILE A 357 28.95 -36.18 -12.88
N LEU A 358 28.99 -35.08 -12.16
CA LEU A 358 30.07 -34.74 -11.23
C LEU A 358 29.44 -34.30 -9.89
N LEU A 359 29.93 -34.90 -8.80
CA LEU A 359 29.68 -34.42 -7.45
C LEU A 359 30.90 -33.61 -7.04
N GLY A 360 30.69 -32.35 -6.63
CA GLY A 360 31.73 -31.42 -6.27
C GLY A 360 31.53 -30.82 -4.88
N VAL A 361 32.66 -30.47 -4.25
CA VAL A 361 32.69 -29.66 -3.02
C VAL A 361 33.53 -28.43 -3.30
N SER A 362 32.97 -27.27 -2.96
CA SER A 362 33.68 -25.97 -3.11
C SER A 362 33.80 -25.32 -1.74
N ILE A 363 35.03 -24.97 -1.36
CA ILE A 363 35.38 -24.27 -0.14
C ILE A 363 36.13 -23.00 -0.52
N PRO A 364 35.61 -21.80 -0.31
CA PRO A 364 36.35 -20.59 -0.58
C PRO A 364 37.40 -20.35 0.51
N LEU A 365 38.66 -20.46 0.18
CA LEU A 365 39.79 -20.31 1.14
C LEU A 365 40.15 -18.83 1.38
N TYR A 366 40.21 -18.03 0.32
CA TYR A 366 40.54 -16.61 0.41
C TYR A 366 39.84 -15.79 -0.67
N GLU A 367 39.19 -14.69 -0.25
CA GLU A 367 38.44 -13.79 -1.13
C GLU A 367 38.77 -12.32 -0.88
N GLY A 368 40.00 -11.99 -0.51
CA GLY A 368 40.44 -10.60 -0.33
C GLY A 368 39.70 -9.81 0.77
N GLY A 369 39.11 -10.50 1.77
CA GLY A 369 38.39 -9.86 2.86
C GLY A 369 36.89 -9.55 2.60
N ILE A 370 36.34 -9.84 1.42
CA ILE A 370 34.95 -9.52 1.06
C ILE A 370 33.92 -10.20 1.97
N ARG A 371 34.18 -11.44 2.41
CA ARG A 371 33.29 -12.14 3.34
C ARG A 371 33.23 -11.44 4.70
N GLN A 372 34.41 -11.01 5.21
CA GLN A 372 34.44 -10.28 6.48
C GLN A 372 33.72 -8.93 6.38
N ALA A 373 33.84 -8.23 5.25
CA ALA A 373 33.09 -7.00 5.00
C ALA A 373 31.59 -7.24 4.91
N ARG A 374 31.16 -8.32 4.20
CA ARG A 374 29.74 -8.71 4.16
C ARG A 374 29.17 -9.04 5.55
N MET A 375 29.96 -9.74 6.39
CA MET A 375 29.57 -10.05 7.75
C MET A 375 29.37 -8.77 8.58
N LYS A 376 30.30 -7.83 8.52
CA LYS A 376 30.19 -6.55 9.22
C LYS A 376 28.99 -5.74 8.76
N ASN A 377 28.72 -5.72 7.44
CA ASN A 377 27.54 -5.06 6.90
C ASN A 377 26.26 -5.72 7.44
N ALA A 378 26.14 -7.05 7.39
CA ALA A 378 24.97 -7.76 7.90
C ALA A 378 24.77 -7.53 9.40
N GLN A 379 25.84 -7.46 10.20
CA GLN A 379 25.76 -7.09 11.62
C GLN A 379 25.26 -5.65 11.82
N SER A 380 25.70 -4.71 10.98
CA SER A 380 25.19 -3.33 10.98
C SER A 380 23.73 -3.26 10.59
N ASP A 381 23.28 -4.08 9.64
CA ASP A 381 21.87 -4.15 9.23
C ASP A 381 20.96 -4.62 10.38
N ILE A 382 21.43 -5.55 11.23
CA ILE A 382 20.69 -5.93 12.47
C ILE A 382 20.54 -4.72 13.40
N LEU A 383 21.63 -3.98 13.64
CA LEU A 383 21.57 -2.80 14.52
C LEU A 383 20.64 -1.73 13.97
N ILE A 384 20.68 -1.49 12.67
CA ILE A 384 19.76 -0.56 11.98
C ILE A 384 18.31 -1.03 12.16
N ALA A 385 18.02 -2.32 11.97
CA ALA A 385 16.68 -2.86 12.14
C ALA A 385 16.19 -2.78 13.59
N GLN A 386 17.06 -3.01 14.58
CA GLN A 386 16.77 -2.83 16.00
C GLN A 386 16.42 -1.38 16.33
N GLU A 387 17.18 -0.42 15.82
CA GLU A 387 16.91 1.00 16.03
C GLU A 387 15.63 1.46 15.32
N ASN A 388 15.30 0.90 14.16
CA ASN A 388 14.03 1.17 13.48
C ASN A 388 12.85 0.63 14.30
N LEU A 389 12.96 -0.56 14.87
CA LEU A 389 11.94 -1.09 15.79
C LEU A 389 11.78 -0.20 17.01
N ARG A 390 12.89 0.19 17.69
CA ARG A 390 12.83 1.12 18.82
C ARG A 390 12.17 2.44 18.45
N LYS A 391 12.55 3.02 17.31
CA LYS A 391 11.97 4.25 16.80
C LYS A 391 10.46 4.11 16.56
N SER A 392 9.98 3.00 15.97
CA SER A 392 8.55 2.79 15.74
C SER A 392 7.78 2.66 17.06
N GLN A 393 8.35 1.99 18.07
CA GLN A 393 7.77 1.89 19.41
C GLN A 393 7.67 3.26 20.11
N GLU A 394 8.73 4.06 20.07
CA GLU A 394 8.74 5.41 20.66
C GLU A 394 7.74 6.36 19.95
N LEU A 395 7.63 6.25 18.61
CA LEU A 395 6.64 7.00 17.83
C LEU A 395 5.21 6.59 18.22
N ALA A 396 4.95 5.30 18.31
CA ALA A 396 3.64 4.77 18.68
C ALA A 396 3.22 5.22 20.10
N ILE A 397 4.12 5.15 21.10
CA ILE A 397 3.84 5.62 22.46
C ILE A 397 3.53 7.12 22.49
N ARG A 398 4.29 7.91 21.76
CA ARG A 398 4.06 9.35 21.64
C ARG A 398 2.72 9.67 20.98
N GLU A 399 2.39 8.96 19.89
CA GLU A 399 1.12 9.11 19.17
C GLU A 399 -0.07 8.80 20.10
N MET A 400 -0.04 7.67 20.81
CA MET A 400 -1.08 7.31 21.77
C MET A 400 -1.27 8.39 22.85
N SER A 401 -0.17 8.95 23.38
CA SER A 401 -0.24 10.00 24.39
C SER A 401 -0.82 11.31 23.82
N LEU A 402 -0.44 11.68 22.59
CA LEU A 402 -0.97 12.88 21.95
C LEU A 402 -2.45 12.74 21.63
N THR A 403 -2.88 11.59 21.11
CA THR A 403 -4.29 11.34 20.76
C THR A 403 -5.17 11.22 22.01
N GLU A 404 -4.68 10.63 23.11
CA GLU A 404 -5.40 10.65 24.39
C GLU A 404 -5.63 12.09 24.90
N ASN A 405 -4.58 12.91 24.89
CA ASN A 405 -4.68 14.30 25.33
C ASN A 405 -5.61 15.11 24.41
N ALA A 406 -5.53 14.88 23.10
CA ALA A 406 -6.41 15.53 22.12
C ALA A 406 -7.88 15.17 22.38
N LEU A 407 -8.19 13.89 22.63
CA LEU A 407 -9.55 13.46 22.91
C LEU A 407 -10.07 14.04 24.23
N LYS A 408 -9.29 14.04 25.30
CA LYS A 408 -9.67 14.69 26.57
C LYS A 408 -10.00 16.16 26.37
N SER A 409 -9.13 16.89 25.70
CA SER A 409 -9.33 18.32 25.43
C SER A 409 -10.55 18.58 24.53
N ALA A 410 -10.79 17.72 23.53
CA ALA A 410 -11.91 17.86 22.62
C ALA A 410 -13.26 17.60 23.34
N LEU A 411 -13.32 16.61 24.21
CA LEU A 411 -14.53 16.32 25.01
C LEU A 411 -14.88 17.48 25.95
N GLU A 412 -13.89 18.06 26.65
CA GLU A 412 -14.10 19.23 27.50
C GLU A 412 -14.52 20.46 26.67
N ALA A 413 -13.91 20.66 25.49
CA ALA A 413 -14.29 21.74 24.58
C ALA A 413 -15.73 21.54 24.07
N HIS A 414 -16.13 20.30 23.77
CA HIS A 414 -17.52 20.01 23.37
C HIS A 414 -18.53 20.37 24.45
N LYS A 415 -18.25 19.97 25.70
CA LYS A 415 -19.07 20.31 26.86
C LYS A 415 -19.18 21.83 27.08
N ALA A 416 -18.05 22.55 26.99
CA ALA A 416 -18.02 24.00 27.10
C ALA A 416 -18.79 24.68 25.94
N ALA A 417 -18.63 24.22 24.70
CA ALA A 417 -19.32 24.76 23.53
C ALA A 417 -20.85 24.54 23.60
N LYS A 418 -21.30 23.42 24.16
CA LYS A 418 -22.73 23.21 24.41
C LYS A 418 -23.31 24.24 25.35
N ASN A 419 -22.68 24.50 26.49
CA ASN A 419 -23.09 25.52 27.44
C ASN A 419 -23.05 26.93 26.83
N LEU A 420 -22.05 27.21 25.99
CA LEU A 420 -21.92 28.49 25.29
C LEU A 420 -23.11 28.72 24.34
N VAL A 421 -23.52 27.71 23.57
CA VAL A 421 -24.71 27.82 22.69
C VAL A 421 -25.96 28.08 23.52
N GLU A 422 -26.21 27.38 24.62
CA GLU A 422 -27.38 27.58 25.48
C GLU A 422 -27.43 29.01 26.01
N THR A 423 -26.31 29.55 26.49
CA THR A 423 -26.23 30.92 27.05
C THR A 423 -26.38 31.98 25.97
N THR A 424 -25.72 31.82 24.81
CA THR A 424 -25.79 32.78 23.71
C THR A 424 -27.17 32.76 23.04
N GLN A 425 -27.84 31.62 22.97
CA GLN A 425 -29.24 31.51 22.50
C GLN A 425 -30.19 32.30 23.39
N LEU A 426 -30.05 32.19 24.71
CA LEU A 426 -30.85 32.95 25.68
C LEU A 426 -30.59 34.44 25.50
N SER A 427 -29.32 34.87 25.38
CA SER A 427 -28.94 36.27 25.14
C SER A 427 -29.52 36.84 23.85
N TYR A 428 -29.45 36.05 22.75
CA TYR A 428 -30.02 36.46 21.47
C TYR A 428 -31.57 36.67 21.59
N THR A 429 -32.27 35.70 22.18
CA THR A 429 -33.73 35.74 22.35
C THR A 429 -34.11 36.98 23.17
N ALA A 430 -33.44 37.22 24.31
CA ALA A 430 -33.69 38.42 25.15
C ALA A 430 -33.41 39.72 24.41
N SER A 431 -32.31 39.81 23.61
CA SER A 431 -32.00 41.00 22.83
C SER A 431 -33.04 41.32 21.76
N VAL A 432 -33.58 40.29 21.12
CA VAL A 432 -34.71 40.42 20.14
C VAL A 432 -35.97 40.94 20.84
N ASP A 433 -36.33 40.36 22.00
CA ASP A 433 -37.51 40.78 22.78
C ASP A 433 -37.37 42.21 23.28
N PHE A 434 -36.21 42.61 23.81
CA PHE A 434 -35.97 43.99 24.24
C PHE A 434 -36.09 44.99 23.08
N TYR A 435 -35.56 44.64 21.92
CA TYR A 435 -35.69 45.49 20.74
C TYR A 435 -37.14 45.62 20.27
N HIS A 436 -37.91 44.56 20.29
CA HIS A 436 -39.34 44.60 19.94
C HIS A 436 -40.12 45.54 20.87
N ASN A 437 -39.81 45.54 22.15
CA ASN A 437 -40.45 46.38 23.17
C ASN A 437 -39.87 47.79 23.26
N GLY A 438 -38.90 48.16 22.40
CA GLY A 438 -38.28 49.49 22.38
C GLY A 438 -37.24 49.75 23.47
N LEU A 439 -36.80 48.70 24.17
CA LEU A 439 -35.85 48.75 25.28
C LEU A 439 -34.39 48.42 24.85
N GLY A 440 -34.22 47.90 23.63
CA GLY A 440 -32.92 47.48 23.08
C GLY A 440 -32.59 48.15 21.76
N THR A 441 -31.36 47.98 21.32
CA THR A 441 -30.80 48.55 20.09
C THR A 441 -30.49 47.47 19.04
N VAL A 442 -30.38 47.89 17.74
CA VAL A 442 -29.95 47.00 16.64
C VAL A 442 -28.54 46.49 16.88
N THR A 443 -27.66 47.31 17.49
CA THR A 443 -26.30 46.93 17.84
C THR A 443 -26.26 45.74 18.81
N GLU A 444 -27.13 45.71 19.80
CA GLU A 444 -27.22 44.63 20.78
C GLU A 444 -27.71 43.32 20.12
N ILE A 445 -28.75 43.38 19.23
CA ILE A 445 -29.19 42.21 18.48
C ILE A 445 -28.07 41.67 17.60
N ASN A 446 -27.39 42.51 16.83
CA ASN A 446 -26.31 42.10 15.96
C ASN A 446 -25.16 41.47 16.76
N ALA A 447 -24.79 42.04 17.91
CA ALA A 447 -23.77 41.44 18.79
C ALA A 447 -24.20 40.09 19.34
N ALA A 448 -25.43 39.94 19.78
CA ALA A 448 -25.98 38.68 20.27
C ALA A 448 -26.10 37.61 19.14
N GLU A 449 -26.49 38.02 17.92
CA GLU A 449 -26.53 37.11 16.75
C GLU A 449 -25.13 36.62 16.36
N ILE A 450 -24.12 37.50 16.35
CA ILE A 450 -22.72 37.14 16.07
C ILE A 450 -22.21 36.16 17.14
N ALA A 451 -22.52 36.40 18.41
CA ALA A 451 -22.14 35.52 19.51
C ALA A 451 -22.79 34.13 19.38
N LEU A 452 -24.11 34.08 19.10
CA LEU A 452 -24.83 32.82 18.88
C LEU A 452 -24.29 32.07 17.68
N PHE A 453 -24.16 32.71 16.54
CA PHE A 453 -23.59 32.13 15.32
C PHE A 453 -22.21 31.52 15.57
N THR A 454 -21.34 32.26 16.23
CA THR A 454 -19.98 31.80 16.58
C THR A 454 -20.03 30.61 17.53
N ALA A 455 -20.91 30.59 18.52
CA ALA A 455 -21.11 29.49 19.45
C ALA A 455 -21.65 28.23 18.77
N GLU A 456 -22.60 28.39 17.85
CA GLU A 456 -23.15 27.28 17.04
C GLU A 456 -22.08 26.63 16.17
N LEU A 457 -21.21 27.43 15.51
CA LEU A 457 -20.07 26.92 14.75
C LEU A 457 -19.05 26.22 15.66
N ALA A 458 -18.71 26.83 16.80
CA ALA A 458 -17.78 26.26 17.77
C ALA A 458 -18.27 24.90 18.31
N ARG A 459 -19.57 24.74 18.53
CA ARG A 459 -20.19 23.46 18.97
C ARG A 459 -20.01 22.38 17.92
N ILE A 460 -20.17 22.69 16.61
CA ILE A 460 -19.95 21.71 15.54
C ILE A 460 -18.48 21.32 15.49
N ASP A 461 -17.57 22.31 15.56
CA ASP A 461 -16.13 22.03 15.55
C ASP A 461 -15.70 21.16 16.73
N ALA A 462 -16.19 21.47 17.93
CA ALA A 462 -15.86 20.73 19.12
C ALA A 462 -16.43 19.30 19.09
N TYR A 463 -17.65 19.10 18.62
CA TYR A 463 -18.24 17.77 18.43
C TYR A 463 -17.43 16.96 17.40
N THR A 464 -17.21 17.51 16.22
CA THR A 464 -16.47 16.84 15.15
C THR A 464 -15.04 16.54 15.58
N GLY A 465 -14.37 17.50 16.25
CA GLY A 465 -13.04 17.29 16.83
C GLY A 465 -13.01 16.16 17.87
N SER A 466 -14.08 16.01 18.68
CA SER A 466 -14.17 14.93 19.66
C SER A 466 -14.31 13.55 19.00
N VAL A 467 -15.13 13.46 17.94
CA VAL A 467 -15.30 12.20 17.18
C VAL A 467 -14.00 11.83 16.47
N ILE A 468 -13.38 12.79 15.78
CA ILE A 468 -12.10 12.55 15.06
C ILE A 468 -11.02 12.15 16.06
N ALA A 469 -10.88 12.83 17.20
CA ALA A 469 -9.90 12.48 18.22
C ALA A 469 -10.14 11.08 18.83
N ALA A 470 -11.40 10.63 18.91
CA ALA A 470 -11.72 9.26 19.32
C ALA A 470 -11.28 8.22 18.27
N VAL A 471 -11.46 8.53 16.98
CA VAL A 471 -10.99 7.71 15.87
C VAL A 471 -9.46 7.66 15.82
N ASP A 472 -8.80 8.80 16.01
CA ASP A 472 -7.34 8.92 16.10
C ASP A 472 -6.77 8.06 17.24
N LEU A 473 -7.41 8.09 18.41
CA LEU A 473 -7.00 7.26 19.55
C LEU A 473 -7.22 5.78 19.25
N ALA A 474 -8.34 5.38 18.66
CA ALA A 474 -8.60 3.99 18.28
C ALA A 474 -7.58 3.49 17.24
N PHE A 475 -7.23 4.33 16.27
CA PHE A 475 -6.18 4.03 15.29
C PHE A 475 -4.82 3.89 15.96
N SER A 476 -4.44 4.83 16.83
CA SER A 476 -3.14 4.80 17.53
C SER A 476 -2.99 3.59 18.47
N LEU A 477 -4.10 3.06 18.99
CA LEU A 477 -4.14 1.83 19.78
C LEU A 477 -4.17 0.55 18.92
N GLY A 478 -4.34 0.66 17.60
CA GLY A 478 -4.54 -0.50 16.72
C GLY A 478 -5.91 -1.16 16.85
N GLU A 479 -6.91 -0.43 17.35
CA GLU A 479 -8.26 -0.93 17.65
C GLU A 479 -9.36 -0.35 16.75
N ILE A 480 -8.99 0.32 15.64
CA ILE A 480 -9.95 1.05 14.80
C ILE A 480 -11.05 0.14 14.22
N GLU A 481 -10.73 -1.10 13.90
CA GLU A 481 -11.72 -2.08 13.41
C GLU A 481 -12.77 -2.43 14.46
N LYS A 482 -12.40 -2.40 15.75
CA LYS A 482 -13.31 -2.68 16.88
C LYS A 482 -14.17 -1.48 17.26
N ALA A 483 -13.68 -0.27 16.97
CA ALA A 483 -14.35 0.98 17.32
C ALA A 483 -15.55 1.31 16.43
N LEU A 484 -15.71 0.64 15.28
CA LEU A 484 -16.83 0.87 14.36
C LEU A 484 -18.00 -0.09 14.66
N PRO A 485 -19.17 0.39 15.11
CA PRO A 485 -20.25 -0.44 15.66
C PRO A 485 -20.89 -1.47 14.71
N ARG A 486 -20.58 -1.45 13.41
CA ARG A 486 -21.17 -2.31 12.37
C ARG A 486 -20.21 -3.26 11.66
N TYR A 487 -18.90 -3.12 11.88
CA TYR A 487 -17.92 -3.96 11.19
C TYR A 487 -17.94 -5.42 11.65
N GLU A 488 -18.27 -5.70 12.91
CA GLU A 488 -18.41 -7.07 13.42
C GLU A 488 -19.63 -7.82 12.85
N GLN A 489 -20.71 -7.12 12.46
CA GLN A 489 -21.91 -7.77 11.90
C GLN A 489 -21.76 -8.15 10.42
N ALA A 490 -20.86 -7.54 9.68
CA ALA A 490 -20.57 -7.87 8.28
C ALA A 490 -19.64 -9.09 8.14
N LYS A 491 -18.74 -9.34 9.11
CA LYS A 491 -17.88 -10.54 9.16
C LYS A 491 -18.62 -11.82 9.59
N ALA A 492 -19.82 -11.70 10.17
CA ALA A 492 -20.60 -12.85 10.66
C ALA A 492 -21.65 -13.36 9.64
N LYS A 493 -21.70 -12.81 8.44
CA LYS A 493 -22.50 -13.29 7.32
C LYS A 493 -21.59 -13.68 6.14
#